data_b941b710c3b9e19c5c8eebf3335153f3
#
_entry.id   b941b710c3b9e19c5c8eebf3335153f3
#
_cell.length_a   1.000
_cell.length_b   1.000
_cell.length_c   1.000
_cell.angle_alpha   90.00
_cell.angle_beta   90.00
_cell.angle_gamma   90.00
#
_symmetry.space_group_name_H-M   'P 1'
#
loop_
_entity.id
_entity.type
_entity.pdbx_description
1 polymer ?
#
loop_
_entity_poly.entity_id
_entity_poly.type
_entity_poly.pdbx_seq_one_letter_code
_entity_poly.pdbx_strand_id
1 'polypeptide(L)'
;FHEAKVTKAENVVAWGTGSALREFLHVDDMAAASILVMNLDPEIYQLQINSRLSHINVGTGKECSIRQLTESIAEVVGFQGNIVWDSTKPDGAPRKLMDSSRIFDLGWQPKYDLHEGLKDAYTWFTTNITNVRN
;
A
#
# COMPACT_ATOMS: atom_id res chain seq x y z
N PHE A 1 6.65 2.58 14.11
CA PHE A 1 7.11 3.98 14.04
C PHE A 1 6.33 4.91 14.98
N HIS A 2 4.99 4.89 15.00
CA HIS A 2 4.19 5.74 15.89
C HIS A 2 4.58 5.53 17.37
N GLU A 3 4.60 4.29 17.83
CA GLU A 3 4.99 3.95 19.19
C GLU A 3 6.43 4.39 19.51
N ALA A 4 7.37 4.12 18.60
CA ALA A 4 8.76 4.55 18.72
C ALA A 4 8.91 6.08 18.82
N LYS A 5 8.10 6.84 18.05
CA LYS A 5 8.05 8.30 18.17
C LYS A 5 7.54 8.73 19.54
N VAL A 6 6.43 8.16 20.02
CA VAL A 6 5.81 8.52 21.30
C VAL A 6 6.73 8.21 22.48
N THR A 7 7.39 7.05 22.44
CA THR A 7 8.32 6.60 23.49
C THR A 7 9.72 7.20 23.34
N LYS A 8 9.98 7.97 22.28
CA LYS A 8 11.30 8.52 21.94
C LYS A 8 12.37 7.43 21.82
N ALA A 9 12.01 6.29 21.24
CA ALA A 9 12.95 5.20 21.01
C ALA A 9 14.07 5.65 20.05
N GLU A 10 15.30 5.24 20.34
CA GLU A 10 16.45 5.56 19.48
C GLU A 10 16.42 4.82 18.15
N ASN A 11 15.86 3.61 18.15
CA ASN A 11 15.90 2.73 16.99
C ASN A 11 14.54 2.06 16.72
N VAL A 12 14.25 1.84 15.45
CA VAL A 12 13.21 0.91 14.96
C VAL A 12 13.92 -0.19 14.17
N VAL A 13 13.66 -1.46 14.53
CA VAL A 13 14.23 -2.60 13.81
C VAL A 13 13.29 -3.02 12.70
N ALA A 14 13.78 -3.02 11.47
CA ALA A 14 13.10 -3.55 10.28
C ALA A 14 13.76 -4.87 9.86
N TRP A 15 12.95 -5.88 9.52
CA TRP A 15 13.44 -7.19 9.14
C TRP A 15 13.88 -7.26 7.67
N GLY A 16 14.91 -8.06 7.41
CA GLY A 16 15.47 -8.30 6.08
C GLY A 16 16.39 -7.18 5.61
N THR A 17 16.62 -7.10 4.32
CA THR A 17 17.46 -6.08 3.68
C THR A 17 16.67 -4.85 3.24
N GLY A 18 15.35 -4.98 3.14
CA GLY A 18 14.46 -3.97 2.60
C GLY A 18 14.48 -3.87 1.06
N SER A 19 15.12 -4.82 0.36
CA SER A 19 15.27 -4.79 -1.10
C SER A 19 14.02 -5.24 -1.86
N ALA A 20 13.15 -6.03 -1.23
CA ALA A 20 11.94 -6.56 -1.86
C ALA A 20 11.02 -5.45 -2.35
N LEU A 21 10.51 -5.60 -3.60
CA LEU A 21 9.62 -4.64 -4.23
C LEU A 21 8.16 -5.00 -3.97
N ARG A 22 7.36 -3.99 -3.65
CA ARG A 22 5.91 -4.13 -3.37
C ARG A 22 5.15 -2.95 -3.96
N GLU A 23 3.90 -3.21 -4.25
CA GLU A 23 2.90 -2.25 -4.63
C GLU A 23 1.97 -1.99 -3.45
N PHE A 24 1.60 -0.73 -3.25
CA PHE A 24 0.71 -0.30 -2.18
C PHE A 24 -0.42 0.55 -2.76
N LEU A 25 -1.64 0.22 -2.41
CA LEU A 25 -2.84 0.90 -2.87
C LEU A 25 -3.60 1.47 -1.67
N HIS A 26 -4.02 2.73 -1.77
CA HIS A 26 -4.85 3.35 -0.75
C HIS A 26 -6.24 2.69 -0.67
N VAL A 27 -6.81 2.61 0.52
CA VAL A 27 -8.11 1.94 0.75
C VAL A 27 -9.25 2.60 -0.03
N ASP A 28 -9.25 3.93 -0.12
CA ASP A 28 -10.27 4.67 -0.87
C ASP A 28 -10.15 4.45 -2.39
N ASP A 29 -8.94 4.28 -2.90
CA ASP A 29 -8.70 3.92 -4.30
C ASP A 29 -9.22 2.51 -4.58
N MET A 30 -9.00 1.55 -3.66
CA MET A 30 -9.57 0.21 -3.77
C MET A 30 -11.11 0.27 -3.74
N ALA A 31 -11.70 1.07 -2.86
CA ALA A 31 -13.15 1.26 -2.79
C ALA A 31 -13.70 1.87 -4.09
N ALA A 32 -13.04 2.91 -4.61
CA ALA A 32 -13.43 3.56 -5.87
C ALA A 32 -13.36 2.59 -7.06
N ALA A 33 -12.29 1.77 -7.14
CA ALA A 33 -12.17 0.73 -8.15
C ALA A 33 -13.31 -0.30 -8.06
N SER A 34 -13.62 -0.73 -6.84
CA SER A 34 -14.70 -1.69 -6.60
C SER A 34 -16.05 -1.13 -7.03
N ILE A 35 -16.35 0.13 -6.71
CA ILE A 35 -17.58 0.81 -7.11
C ILE A 35 -17.65 0.94 -8.64
N LEU A 36 -16.53 1.29 -9.30
CA LEU A 36 -16.49 1.33 -10.76
C LEU A 36 -16.84 -0.02 -11.35
N VAL A 37 -16.20 -1.10 -10.91
CA VAL A 37 -16.46 -2.45 -11.45
C VAL A 37 -17.90 -2.90 -11.18
N MET A 38 -18.47 -2.58 -10.01
CA MET A 38 -19.87 -2.90 -9.69
C MET A 38 -20.89 -2.17 -10.56
N ASN A 39 -20.54 -1.00 -11.08
CA ASN A 39 -21.41 -0.19 -11.94
C ASN A 39 -21.10 -0.34 -13.44
N LEU A 40 -20.19 -1.25 -13.83
CA LEU A 40 -19.96 -1.54 -15.24
C LEU A 40 -21.22 -2.14 -15.88
N ASP A 41 -21.43 -1.77 -17.14
CA ASP A 41 -22.37 -2.51 -17.97
C ASP A 41 -21.97 -3.99 -18.03
N PRO A 42 -22.92 -4.94 -17.85
CA PRO A 42 -22.61 -6.37 -17.87
C PRO A 42 -21.89 -6.82 -19.16
N GLU A 43 -22.20 -6.21 -20.30
CA GLU A 43 -21.54 -6.54 -21.58
C GLU A 43 -20.06 -6.08 -21.54
N ILE A 44 -19.78 -4.89 -21.02
CA ILE A 44 -18.43 -4.37 -20.86
C ILE A 44 -17.64 -5.26 -19.89
N TYR A 45 -18.24 -5.65 -18.75
CA TYR A 45 -17.60 -6.56 -17.80
C TYR A 45 -17.27 -7.91 -18.43
N GLN A 46 -18.20 -8.50 -19.21
CA GLN A 46 -18.00 -9.78 -19.89
C GLN A 46 -16.82 -9.74 -20.89
N LEU A 47 -16.55 -8.60 -21.51
CA LEU A 47 -15.39 -8.44 -22.38
C LEU A 47 -14.04 -8.48 -21.64
N GLN A 48 -14.05 -8.20 -20.32
CA GLN A 48 -12.84 -8.20 -19.50
C GLN A 48 -12.51 -9.56 -18.89
N ILE A 49 -13.44 -10.50 -18.93
CA ILE A 49 -13.32 -11.81 -18.30
C ILE A 49 -13.49 -12.94 -19.30
N ASN A 50 -13.10 -14.13 -18.90
CA ASN A 50 -13.38 -15.37 -19.66
C ASN A 50 -13.58 -16.52 -18.68
N SER A 51 -13.89 -17.73 -19.18
CA SER A 51 -14.19 -18.91 -18.36
C SER A 51 -13.07 -19.30 -17.37
N ARG A 52 -11.82 -18.86 -17.61
CA ARG A 52 -10.66 -19.14 -16.75
C ARG A 52 -10.19 -17.92 -15.97
N LEU A 53 -10.72 -16.74 -16.25
CA LEU A 53 -10.27 -15.49 -15.70
C LEU A 53 -11.48 -14.59 -15.41
N SER A 54 -12.00 -14.71 -14.18
CA SER A 54 -13.21 -14.03 -13.71
C SER A 54 -12.92 -12.85 -12.75
N HIS A 55 -11.67 -12.36 -12.72
CA HIS A 55 -11.27 -11.27 -11.84
C HIS A 55 -10.60 -10.13 -12.62
N ILE A 56 -10.63 -8.96 -12.04
CA ILE A 56 -9.92 -7.77 -12.48
C ILE A 56 -8.95 -7.39 -11.36
N ASN A 57 -7.66 -7.34 -11.66
CA ASN A 57 -6.68 -6.87 -10.70
C ASN A 57 -6.80 -5.36 -10.49
N VAL A 58 -6.60 -4.93 -9.24
CA VAL A 58 -6.59 -3.52 -8.86
C VAL A 58 -5.29 -3.21 -8.15
N GLY A 59 -4.50 -2.32 -8.71
CA GLY A 59 -3.23 -1.87 -8.18
C GLY A 59 -2.84 -0.53 -8.79
N THR A 60 -1.80 0.09 -8.27
CA THR A 60 -1.34 1.40 -8.74
C THR A 60 -0.48 1.33 -10.00
N GLY A 61 0.04 0.14 -10.33
CA GLY A 61 1.06 -0.06 -11.36
C GLY A 61 2.44 0.46 -10.95
N LYS A 62 2.61 0.97 -9.72
CA LYS A 62 3.87 1.51 -9.21
C LYS A 62 4.34 0.70 -8.01
N GLU A 63 5.62 0.37 -8.01
CA GLU A 63 6.24 -0.37 -6.91
C GLU A 63 7.33 0.45 -6.23
N CYS A 64 7.56 0.17 -4.95
CA CYS A 64 8.71 0.68 -4.21
C CYS A 64 9.35 -0.44 -3.41
N SER A 65 10.60 -0.26 -3.01
CA SER A 65 11.25 -1.19 -2.10
C SER A 65 10.68 -1.05 -0.69
N ILE A 66 10.78 -2.13 0.11
CA ILE A 66 10.42 -2.06 1.54
C ILE A 66 11.27 -1.01 2.26
N ARG A 67 12.51 -0.77 1.81
CA ARG A 67 13.36 0.31 2.33
C ARG A 67 12.74 1.67 2.08
N GLN A 68 12.36 1.97 0.85
CA GLN A 68 11.71 3.24 0.50
C GLN A 68 10.40 3.43 1.26
N LEU A 69 9.57 2.37 1.38
CA LEU A 69 8.35 2.43 2.19
C LEU A 69 8.66 2.75 3.66
N THR A 70 9.65 2.08 4.25
CA THR A 70 10.05 2.27 5.66
C THR A 70 10.51 3.70 5.92
N GLU A 71 11.32 4.25 5.02
CA GLU A 71 11.79 5.63 5.07
C GLU A 71 10.63 6.63 4.94
N SER A 72 9.72 6.41 3.99
CA SER A 72 8.53 7.25 3.81
C SER A 72 7.60 7.21 5.05
N ILE A 73 7.43 6.04 5.66
CA ILE A 73 6.65 5.93 6.92
C ILE A 73 7.33 6.70 8.05
N ALA A 74 8.65 6.57 8.21
CA ALA A 74 9.40 7.30 9.23
C ALA A 74 9.25 8.82 9.06
N GLU A 75 9.33 9.31 7.82
CA GLU A 75 9.14 10.70 7.47
C GLU A 75 7.72 11.19 7.81
N VAL A 76 6.69 10.50 7.32
CA VAL A 76 5.27 10.86 7.56
C VAL A 76 4.92 10.84 9.04
N VAL A 77 5.43 9.85 9.77
CA VAL A 77 5.24 9.75 11.23
C VAL A 77 6.02 10.85 11.96
N GLY A 78 7.11 11.35 11.38
CA GLY A 78 8.05 12.27 12.03
C GLY A 78 8.91 11.58 13.10
N PHE A 79 9.34 10.34 12.82
CA PHE A 79 10.28 9.60 13.66
C PHE A 79 11.70 10.13 13.44
N GLN A 80 12.42 10.43 14.51
CA GLN A 80 13.75 11.05 14.48
C GLN A 80 14.89 10.10 14.83
N GLY A 81 14.58 8.83 15.15
CA GLY A 81 15.58 7.83 15.48
C GLY A 81 16.13 7.12 14.23
N ASN A 82 16.87 6.04 14.45
CA ASN A 82 17.50 5.27 13.38
C ASN A 82 16.62 4.07 12.95
N ILE A 83 16.69 3.73 11.67
CA ILE A 83 16.14 2.48 11.14
C ILE A 83 17.28 1.46 11.06
N VAL A 84 17.17 0.39 11.83
CA VAL A 84 18.17 -0.69 11.89
C VAL A 84 17.61 -1.89 11.14
N TRP A 85 18.35 -2.38 10.15
CA TRP A 85 17.95 -3.53 9.34
C TRP A 85 18.53 -4.83 9.91
N ASP A 86 17.64 -5.76 10.27
CA ASP A 86 18.04 -7.10 10.71
C ASP A 86 18.08 -8.06 9.50
N SER A 87 19.24 -8.11 8.86
CA SER A 87 19.48 -8.99 7.70
C SER A 87 19.57 -10.49 8.05
N THR A 88 19.50 -10.85 9.33
CA THR A 88 19.38 -12.27 9.74
C THR A 88 17.99 -12.82 9.47
N LYS A 89 17.01 -11.94 9.29
CA LYS A 89 15.65 -12.30 8.88
C LYS A 89 15.55 -12.37 7.36
N PRO A 90 14.82 -13.37 6.83
CA PRO A 90 14.69 -13.52 5.38
C PRO A 90 13.89 -12.36 4.77
N ASP A 91 14.30 -11.93 3.57
CA ASP A 91 13.42 -11.15 2.70
C ASP A 91 12.28 -12.05 2.18
N GLY A 92 11.12 -11.46 1.93
CA GLY A 92 10.03 -12.14 1.23
C GLY A 92 10.35 -12.32 -0.27
N ALA A 93 9.33 -12.71 -1.07
CA ALA A 93 9.47 -12.80 -2.53
C ALA A 93 10.07 -11.49 -3.08
N PRO A 94 11.04 -11.56 -4.02
CA PRO A 94 11.77 -10.37 -4.48
C PRO A 94 10.86 -9.27 -5.05
N ARG A 95 9.78 -9.66 -5.73
CA ARG A 95 8.85 -8.75 -6.37
C ARG A 95 7.42 -9.27 -6.33
N LYS A 96 6.44 -8.39 -6.09
CA LYS A 96 5.01 -8.63 -6.24
C LYS A 96 4.37 -7.38 -6.82
N LEU A 97 4.08 -7.42 -8.11
CA LEU A 97 3.36 -6.38 -8.85
C LEU A 97 2.21 -7.04 -9.62
N MET A 98 1.03 -6.48 -9.55
CA MET A 98 -0.12 -6.94 -10.31
C MET A 98 -0.15 -6.27 -11.69
N ASP A 99 -0.65 -7.00 -12.68
CA ASP A 99 -1.04 -6.38 -13.94
C ASP A 99 -2.45 -5.79 -13.78
N SER A 100 -2.52 -4.48 -13.68
CA SER A 100 -3.75 -3.70 -13.52
C SER A 100 -4.19 -3.02 -14.83
N SER A 101 -3.64 -3.42 -15.98
CA SER A 101 -3.95 -2.82 -17.29
C SER A 101 -5.45 -2.77 -17.58
N ARG A 102 -6.18 -3.83 -17.28
CA ARG A 102 -7.62 -3.92 -17.54
C ARG A 102 -8.43 -2.85 -16.83
N ILE A 103 -8.15 -2.59 -15.54
CA ILE A 103 -8.91 -1.56 -14.82
C ILE A 103 -8.52 -0.16 -15.28
N PHE A 104 -7.28 0.04 -15.72
CA PHE A 104 -6.83 1.28 -16.33
C PHE A 104 -7.54 1.53 -17.68
N ASP A 105 -7.68 0.49 -18.51
CA ASP A 105 -8.41 0.56 -19.78
C ASP A 105 -9.91 0.84 -19.57
N LEU A 106 -10.48 0.49 -18.42
CA LEU A 106 -11.83 0.83 -17.99
C LEU A 106 -11.94 2.28 -17.46
N GLY A 107 -10.85 3.05 -17.47
CA GLY A 107 -10.81 4.46 -17.10
C GLY A 107 -10.56 4.75 -15.62
N TRP A 108 -10.32 3.72 -14.79
CA TRP A 108 -9.93 3.95 -13.42
C TRP A 108 -8.43 4.29 -13.31
N GLN A 109 -8.12 5.19 -12.39
CA GLN A 109 -6.73 5.52 -12.01
C GLN A 109 -6.66 5.73 -10.49
N PRO A 110 -5.56 5.34 -9.84
CA PRO A 110 -5.35 5.65 -8.43
C PRO A 110 -5.23 7.16 -8.24
N LYS A 111 -5.85 7.66 -7.18
CA LYS A 111 -5.85 9.08 -6.82
C LYS A 111 -4.70 9.44 -5.90
N TYR A 112 -4.33 8.51 -5.00
CA TYR A 112 -3.28 8.74 -4.03
C TYR A 112 -1.95 8.19 -4.52
N ASP A 113 -0.88 8.99 -4.39
CA ASP A 113 0.47 8.44 -4.41
C ASP A 113 0.81 7.82 -3.04
N LEU A 114 1.99 7.19 -2.95
CA LEU A 114 2.41 6.50 -1.73
C LEU A 114 2.50 7.46 -0.52
N HIS A 115 3.10 8.64 -0.72
CA HIS A 115 3.32 9.59 0.36
C HIS A 115 1.99 10.21 0.86
N GLU A 116 1.13 10.62 -0.08
CA GLU A 116 -0.20 11.15 0.22
C GLU A 116 -1.06 10.12 0.95
N GLY A 117 -1.07 8.86 0.47
CA GLY A 117 -1.81 7.77 1.09
C GLY A 117 -1.31 7.43 2.50
N LEU A 118 0.01 7.42 2.71
CA LEU A 118 0.59 7.23 4.04
C LEU A 118 0.21 8.37 5.00
N LYS A 119 0.23 9.61 4.52
CA LYS A 119 -0.13 10.79 5.32
C LYS A 119 -1.60 10.76 5.72
N ASP A 120 -2.49 10.43 4.78
CA ASP A 120 -3.92 10.31 5.05
C ASP A 120 -4.19 9.19 6.08
N ALA A 121 -3.65 7.99 5.85
CA ALA A 121 -3.79 6.85 6.75
C ALA A 121 -3.23 7.15 8.15
N TYR A 122 -2.09 7.84 8.25
CA TYR A 122 -1.51 8.20 9.55
C TYR A 122 -2.33 9.28 10.27
N THR A 123 -2.90 10.24 9.54
CA THR A 123 -3.80 11.25 10.09
C THR A 123 -5.05 10.59 10.67
N TRP A 124 -5.67 9.69 9.90
CA TRP A 124 -6.81 8.91 10.38
C TRP A 124 -6.47 8.09 11.62
N PHE A 125 -5.34 7.37 11.60
CA PHE A 125 -4.88 6.55 12.72
C PHE A 125 -4.71 7.38 13.99
N THR A 126 -4.03 8.53 13.93
CA THR A 126 -3.79 9.38 15.12
C THR A 126 -5.06 10.00 15.68
N THR A 127 -6.04 10.27 14.81
CA THR A 127 -7.34 10.81 15.22
C THR A 127 -8.22 9.74 15.87
N ASN A 128 -8.07 8.47 15.47
CA ASN A 128 -8.95 7.36 15.88
C ASN A 128 -8.25 6.32 16.78
N ILE A 129 -7.03 6.59 17.24
CA ILE A 129 -6.21 5.60 17.97
C ILE A 129 -6.88 5.01 19.21
N THR A 130 -7.71 5.79 19.90
CA THR A 130 -8.46 5.33 21.07
C THR A 130 -9.54 4.31 20.72
N ASN A 131 -10.07 4.36 19.48
CA ASN A 131 -11.11 3.45 18.99
C ASN A 131 -10.50 2.16 18.36
N VAL A 132 -9.25 2.21 17.94
CA VAL A 132 -8.56 1.09 17.26
C VAL A 132 -7.99 0.08 18.27
N ARG A 133 -7.80 0.47 19.52
CA ARG A 133 -7.22 -0.38 20.59
C ARG A 133 -8.24 -1.09 21.49
N ASN A 134 -9.54 -0.98 21.20
CA ASN A 134 -10.61 -1.64 21.96
C ASN A 134 -11.09 -2.91 21.25
#